data_8f1032a8bd7ed6f4d8f10f87f701988b
#
_entry.id   8f1032a8bd7ed6f4d8f10f87f701988b
#
_cell.length_a   1.000
_cell.length_b   1.000
_cell.length_c   1.000
_cell.angle_alpha   90.00
_cell.angle_beta   90.00
_cell.angle_gamma   90.00
#
_symmetry.space_group_name_H-M   'P 1'
#
loop_
_entity.id
_entity.type
_entity.pdbx_description
1 polymer ?
#
loop_
_entity_poly.entity_id
_entity_poly.type
_entity_poly.pdbx_seq_one_letter_code
_entity_poly.pdbx_strand_id
1 'polypeptide(L)'
;MVGYTEALTDPSYNGQLLTLTYPLVGNYGIPDPKITDEDGISKYFESDKIQIRGLVIHELSLTASHWNLSMTLDEWMYNEKVPGISGIDTRALTMKLRNSGVMMGALVVSDSEIDVEEVKKQLASATHYDSEQFMDEVSTKEEKIYGSEEQTVVIVDTGAKNAIIRNVREIGYRAILVP
;
A
#
# COMPACT_ATOMS: atom_id res chain seq x y z
N MET A 1 8.51 13.27 -3.00
CA MET A 1 7.24 12.68 -3.46
C MET A 1 6.22 12.79 -2.35
N VAL A 2 4.97 13.15 -2.67
CA VAL A 2 3.81 13.08 -1.77
C VAL A 2 2.92 11.91 -2.19
N GLY A 3 1.99 11.49 -1.31
CA GLY A 3 1.00 10.44 -1.64
C GLY A 3 1.55 9.01 -1.62
N TYR A 4 2.76 8.79 -1.10
CA TYR A 4 3.26 7.42 -0.98
C TYR A 4 2.62 6.67 0.20
N THR A 5 2.17 7.35 1.24
CA THR A 5 1.41 6.75 2.34
C THR A 5 0.10 6.16 1.86
N GLU A 6 -0.63 6.92 1.05
CA GLU A 6 -1.86 6.48 0.41
C GLU A 6 -1.60 5.33 -0.55
N ALA A 7 -0.56 5.43 -1.39
CA ALA A 7 -0.22 4.36 -2.34
C ALA A 7 0.18 3.04 -1.64
N LEU A 8 0.97 3.11 -0.55
CA LEU A 8 1.40 1.91 0.16
C LEU A 8 0.25 1.21 0.92
N THR A 9 -0.76 1.98 1.33
CA THR A 9 -1.93 1.46 2.06
C THR A 9 -3.15 1.22 1.17
N ASP A 10 -3.05 1.47 -0.13
CA ASP A 10 -4.14 1.23 -1.08
C ASP A 10 -4.36 -0.29 -1.29
N PRO A 11 -5.55 -0.83 -0.96
CA PRO A 11 -5.86 -2.25 -1.15
C PRO A 11 -5.69 -2.74 -2.59
N SER A 12 -5.75 -1.85 -3.58
CA SER A 12 -5.53 -2.20 -4.99
C SER A 12 -4.13 -2.74 -5.27
N TYR A 13 -3.15 -2.46 -4.40
CA TYR A 13 -1.78 -2.96 -4.52
C TYR A 13 -1.49 -4.20 -3.68
N ASN A 14 -2.52 -4.80 -3.07
CA ASN A 14 -2.32 -6.04 -2.31
C ASN A 14 -1.67 -7.12 -3.17
N GLY A 15 -0.68 -7.81 -2.60
CA GLY A 15 0.07 -8.87 -3.30
C GLY A 15 1.17 -8.39 -4.23
N GLN A 16 1.36 -7.08 -4.46
CA GLN A 16 2.28 -6.55 -5.47
C GLN A 16 3.59 -6.00 -4.87
N LEU A 17 4.66 -6.08 -5.66
CA LEU A 17 5.86 -5.25 -5.47
C LEU A 17 5.62 -3.91 -6.17
N LEU A 18 5.54 -2.82 -5.39
CA LEU A 18 5.26 -1.49 -5.91
C LEU A 18 6.55 -0.78 -6.30
N THR A 19 6.62 -0.28 -7.54
CA THR A 19 7.73 0.55 -8.01
C THR A 19 7.30 2.01 -8.09
N LEU A 20 7.98 2.88 -7.34
CA LEU A 20 7.78 4.32 -7.41
C LEU A 20 8.86 4.96 -8.29
N THR A 21 8.43 5.70 -9.32
CA THR A 21 9.35 6.31 -10.31
C THR A 21 9.89 7.67 -9.89
N TYR A 22 9.33 8.27 -8.86
CA TYR A 22 9.85 9.53 -8.35
C TYR A 22 11.22 9.29 -7.69
N PRO A 23 12.24 10.13 -7.96
CA PRO A 23 13.61 9.85 -7.55
C PRO A 23 13.79 9.71 -6.04
N LEU A 24 13.19 10.60 -5.25
CA LEU A 24 13.34 10.62 -3.79
C LEU A 24 12.00 10.31 -3.11
N VAL A 25 11.98 9.30 -2.25
CA VAL A 25 10.81 8.86 -1.49
C VAL A 25 11.11 8.90 0.01
N GLY A 26 10.10 9.15 0.85
CA GLY A 26 10.25 9.18 2.30
C GLY A 26 10.58 10.57 2.89
N ASN A 27 10.76 11.59 2.06
CA ASN A 27 11.18 12.93 2.50
C ASN A 27 10.18 13.67 3.40
N TYR A 28 8.90 13.31 3.39
CA TYR A 28 7.88 13.83 4.31
C TYR A 28 7.66 12.95 5.55
N GLY A 29 8.26 11.75 5.56
CA GLY A 29 8.01 10.74 6.58
C GLY A 29 6.58 10.21 6.53
N ILE A 30 6.16 9.61 7.62
CA ILE A 30 4.85 8.99 7.80
C ILE A 30 4.09 9.75 8.88
N PRO A 31 2.85 10.18 8.62
CA PRO A 31 2.00 10.78 9.65
C PRO A 31 1.58 9.74 10.70
N ASP A 32 1.12 10.22 11.85
CA ASP A 32 0.59 9.33 12.89
C ASP A 32 -0.67 8.60 12.37
N PRO A 33 -0.66 7.26 12.31
CA PRO A 33 -1.81 6.48 11.85
C PRO A 33 -3.05 6.62 12.74
N LYS A 34 -2.89 7.13 13.98
CA LYS A 34 -3.99 7.35 14.91
C LYS A 34 -4.79 8.63 14.62
N ILE A 35 -4.33 9.48 13.70
CA ILE A 35 -5.06 10.67 13.31
C ILE A 35 -6.22 10.27 12.41
N THR A 36 -7.44 10.36 12.95
CA THR A 36 -8.69 10.05 12.27
C THR A 36 -9.55 11.29 12.08
N ASP A 37 -10.57 11.17 11.25
CA ASP A 37 -11.66 12.13 11.16
C ASP A 37 -12.72 11.86 12.26
N GLU A 38 -13.85 12.56 12.19
CA GLU A 38 -14.96 12.44 13.15
C GLU A 38 -15.67 11.09 13.09
N ASP A 39 -15.58 10.37 11.97
CA ASP A 39 -16.12 9.02 11.78
C ASP A 39 -15.11 7.93 12.17
N GLY A 40 -13.92 8.31 12.67
CA GLY A 40 -12.86 7.38 13.04
C GLY A 40 -12.06 6.81 11.87
N ILE A 41 -12.22 7.37 10.66
CA ILE A 41 -11.50 6.93 9.47
C ILE A 41 -10.14 7.64 9.42
N SER A 42 -9.07 6.90 9.12
CA SER A 42 -7.74 7.50 8.99
C SER A 42 -7.73 8.62 7.94
N LYS A 43 -7.09 9.75 8.27
CA LYS A 43 -6.99 10.90 7.37
C LYS A 43 -5.93 10.72 6.27
N TYR A 44 -4.93 9.90 6.50
CA TYR A 44 -3.70 9.85 5.69
C TYR A 44 -3.43 8.48 5.06
N PHE A 45 -4.24 7.48 5.40
CA PHE A 45 -4.07 6.11 4.92
C PHE A 45 -5.34 5.62 4.26
N GLU A 46 -5.19 4.77 3.26
CA GLU A 46 -6.31 4.20 2.52
C GLU A 46 -6.81 2.88 3.10
N SER A 47 -6.04 2.27 4.01
CA SER A 47 -6.42 1.12 4.83
C SER A 47 -5.59 1.06 6.11
N ASP A 48 -5.84 0.08 6.97
CA ASP A 48 -5.24 -0.03 8.31
C ASP A 48 -3.79 -0.56 8.30
N LYS A 49 -3.25 -1.00 7.16
CA LYS A 49 -1.91 -1.60 7.03
C LYS A 49 -1.27 -1.27 5.70
N ILE A 50 0.04 -1.51 5.57
CA ILE A 50 0.69 -1.55 4.26
C ILE A 50 0.14 -2.74 3.46
N GLN A 51 -0.32 -2.50 2.24
CA GLN A 51 -0.92 -3.51 1.38
C GLN A 51 0.08 -4.16 0.41
N ILE A 52 1.13 -3.43 0.06
CA ILE A 52 2.15 -3.93 -0.85
C ILE A 52 2.99 -5.04 -0.21
N ARG A 53 3.51 -5.96 -1.02
CA ARG A 53 4.45 -7.02 -0.58
C ARG A 53 5.91 -6.56 -0.55
N GLY A 54 6.22 -5.44 -1.19
CA GLY A 54 7.54 -4.83 -1.16
C GLY A 54 7.61 -3.55 -1.97
N LEU A 55 8.59 -2.71 -1.65
CA LEU A 55 8.78 -1.40 -2.26
C LEU A 55 10.09 -1.34 -3.05
N VAL A 56 10.02 -0.86 -4.30
CA VAL A 56 11.18 -0.62 -5.16
C VAL A 56 11.28 0.87 -5.47
N ILE A 57 12.39 1.50 -5.05
CA ILE A 57 12.61 2.94 -5.21
C ILE A 57 14.00 3.26 -5.74
N HIS A 58 14.18 4.47 -6.26
CA HIS A 58 15.48 4.96 -6.66
C HIS A 58 16.28 5.40 -5.45
N GLU A 59 15.75 6.32 -4.64
CA GLU A 59 16.43 6.87 -3.47
C GLU A 59 15.48 6.97 -2.27
N LEU A 60 15.95 6.49 -1.11
CA LEU A 60 15.26 6.67 0.16
C LEU A 60 15.80 7.93 0.85
N SER A 61 14.91 8.81 1.27
CA SER A 61 15.30 9.94 2.12
C SER A 61 15.67 9.45 3.52
N LEU A 62 16.92 9.64 3.89
CA LEU A 62 17.42 9.30 5.22
C LEU A 62 16.99 10.33 6.29
N THR A 63 16.56 11.53 5.84
CA THR A 63 16.04 12.57 6.72
C THR A 63 14.66 12.97 6.25
N ALA A 64 13.65 12.71 7.08
CA ALA A 64 12.31 13.19 6.84
C ALA A 64 12.08 14.51 7.56
N SER A 65 11.39 15.46 6.91
CA SER A 65 11.05 16.76 7.51
C SER A 65 9.67 17.20 7.05
N HIS A 66 8.71 17.13 7.95
CA HIS A 66 7.36 17.60 7.72
C HIS A 66 6.67 17.87 9.07
N TRP A 67 5.76 18.84 9.11
CA TRP A 67 5.03 19.22 10.33
C TRP A 67 4.21 18.05 10.92
N ASN A 68 3.80 17.09 10.10
CA ASN A 68 2.99 15.92 10.49
C ASN A 68 3.82 14.63 10.54
N LEU A 69 5.14 14.73 10.66
CA LEU A 69 6.03 13.59 10.75
C LEU A 69 5.90 12.89 12.11
N SER A 70 5.58 11.61 12.10
CA SER A 70 5.58 10.73 13.28
C SER A 70 6.75 9.74 13.25
N MET A 71 7.04 9.17 12.08
CA MET A 71 8.13 8.21 11.88
C MET A 71 8.66 8.29 10.44
N THR A 72 9.83 7.71 10.21
CA THR A 72 10.39 7.59 8.85
C THR A 72 9.70 6.48 8.06
N LEU A 73 9.85 6.50 6.72
CA LEU A 73 9.35 5.44 5.87
C LEU A 73 10.01 4.08 6.19
N ASP A 74 11.31 4.09 6.47
CA ASP A 74 12.08 2.90 6.81
C ASP A 74 11.57 2.26 8.12
N GLU A 75 11.40 3.06 9.16
CA GLU A 75 10.83 2.60 10.44
C GLU A 75 9.42 2.02 10.27
N TRP A 76 8.58 2.66 9.47
CA TRP A 76 7.22 2.16 9.22
C TRP A 76 7.22 0.82 8.50
N MET A 77 7.98 0.70 7.40
CA MET A 77 8.11 -0.56 6.66
C MET A 77 8.70 -1.68 7.51
N TYR A 78 9.70 -1.36 8.34
CA TYR A 78 10.29 -2.31 9.28
C TYR A 78 9.26 -2.83 10.31
N ASN A 79 8.48 -1.93 10.89
CA ASN A 79 7.43 -2.28 11.85
C ASN A 79 6.34 -3.17 11.23
N GLU A 80 5.95 -2.89 9.98
CA GLU A 80 4.98 -3.66 9.20
C GLU A 80 5.60 -4.92 8.54
N LYS A 81 6.91 -5.12 8.67
CA LYS A 81 7.66 -6.25 8.08
C LYS A 81 7.54 -6.32 6.55
N VAL A 82 7.47 -5.18 5.90
CA VAL A 82 7.43 -5.07 4.45
C VAL A 82 8.83 -4.72 3.93
N PRO A 83 9.45 -5.56 3.07
CA PRO A 83 10.79 -5.31 2.56
C PRO A 83 10.80 -4.17 1.53
N GLY A 84 11.93 -3.46 1.45
CA GLY A 84 12.17 -2.43 0.44
C GLY A 84 13.57 -2.52 -0.15
N ILE A 85 13.72 -2.04 -1.38
CA ILE A 85 15.03 -1.88 -2.04
C ILE A 85 15.14 -0.49 -2.64
N SER A 86 16.28 0.16 -2.39
CA SER A 86 16.66 1.44 -2.99
C SER A 86 17.86 1.29 -3.92
N GLY A 87 18.19 2.33 -4.69
CA GLY A 87 19.30 2.31 -5.64
C GLY A 87 18.95 1.69 -7.00
N ILE A 88 17.66 1.47 -7.28
CA ILE A 88 17.20 0.85 -8.54
C ILE A 88 16.88 1.94 -9.57
N ASP A 89 17.25 1.70 -10.84
CA ASP A 89 16.73 2.49 -11.96
C ASP A 89 15.25 2.16 -12.18
N THR A 90 14.41 2.83 -11.39
CA THR A 90 12.96 2.63 -11.40
C THR A 90 12.33 3.10 -12.71
N ARG A 91 12.97 4.03 -13.44
CA ARG A 91 12.51 4.47 -14.76
C ARG A 91 12.68 3.36 -15.80
N ALA A 92 13.86 2.74 -15.86
CA ALA A 92 14.11 1.62 -16.76
C ALA A 92 13.22 0.42 -16.43
N LEU A 93 13.03 0.12 -15.12
CA LEU A 93 12.13 -0.94 -14.67
C LEU A 93 10.68 -0.67 -15.11
N THR A 94 10.19 0.53 -14.91
CA THR A 94 8.81 0.90 -15.28
C THR A 94 8.60 0.88 -16.79
N MET A 95 9.60 1.27 -17.58
CA MET A 95 9.55 1.13 -19.05
C MET A 95 9.45 -0.33 -19.48
N LYS A 96 10.18 -1.23 -18.79
CA LYS A 96 10.09 -2.67 -19.01
C LYS A 96 8.70 -3.21 -18.67
N LEU A 97 8.17 -2.88 -17.50
CA LEU A 97 6.83 -3.26 -17.06
C LEU A 97 5.75 -2.75 -18.03
N ARG A 98 5.86 -1.50 -18.50
CA ARG A 98 4.95 -0.93 -19.49
C ARG A 98 4.92 -1.72 -20.81
N ASN A 99 6.06 -2.22 -21.26
CA ASN A 99 6.16 -2.95 -22.52
C ASN A 99 5.74 -4.41 -22.39
N SER A 100 5.99 -5.03 -21.23
CA SER A 100 5.77 -6.46 -21.01
C SER A 100 4.46 -6.77 -20.23
N GLY A 101 3.80 -5.74 -19.70
CA GLY A 101 2.69 -5.90 -18.75
C GLY A 101 3.18 -6.24 -17.33
N VAL A 102 2.27 -6.70 -16.49
CA VAL A 102 2.59 -7.16 -15.13
C VAL A 102 3.55 -8.35 -15.21
N MET A 103 4.59 -8.33 -14.39
CA MET A 103 5.61 -9.37 -14.34
C MET A 103 5.71 -9.94 -12.93
N MET A 104 5.88 -11.24 -12.82
CA MET A 104 6.25 -11.87 -11.55
C MET A 104 7.65 -11.40 -11.14
N GLY A 105 7.83 -11.12 -9.84
CA GLY A 105 9.11 -10.67 -9.29
C GLY A 105 9.29 -11.15 -7.85
N ALA A 106 10.54 -11.24 -7.41
CA ALA A 106 10.88 -11.55 -6.03
C ALA A 106 11.79 -10.48 -5.44
N LEU A 107 11.52 -10.08 -4.20
CA LEU A 107 12.38 -9.24 -3.38
C LEU A 107 12.83 -10.08 -2.18
N VAL A 108 14.13 -10.27 -2.04
CA VAL A 108 14.71 -11.10 -1.00
C VAL A 108 15.59 -10.26 -0.10
N VAL A 109 15.40 -10.39 1.21
CA VAL A 109 16.26 -9.80 2.24
C VAL A 109 16.92 -10.96 3.01
N SER A 110 18.24 -10.95 3.11
CA SER A 110 19.00 -12.01 3.77
C SER A 110 20.28 -11.45 4.38
N ASP A 111 20.67 -11.98 5.52
CA ASP A 111 21.98 -11.72 6.15
C ASP A 111 23.09 -12.59 5.57
N SER A 112 22.76 -13.56 4.70
CA SER A 112 23.69 -14.46 4.03
C SER A 112 23.66 -14.26 2.52
N GLU A 113 24.61 -14.86 1.82
CA GLU A 113 24.66 -14.86 0.35
C GLU A 113 23.36 -15.43 -0.23
N ILE A 114 22.80 -14.75 -1.22
CA ILE A 114 21.54 -15.12 -1.86
C ILE A 114 21.84 -16.03 -3.05
N ASP A 115 21.31 -17.23 -3.04
CA ASP A 115 21.31 -18.12 -4.20
C ASP A 115 20.24 -17.66 -5.21
N VAL A 116 20.69 -16.93 -6.23
CA VAL A 116 19.81 -16.35 -7.26
C VAL A 116 19.12 -17.45 -8.08
N GLU A 117 19.75 -18.61 -8.29
CA GLU A 117 19.13 -19.69 -9.07
C GLU A 117 18.01 -20.38 -8.28
N GLU A 118 18.18 -20.52 -6.97
CA GLU A 118 17.10 -21.02 -6.11
C GLU A 118 15.92 -20.04 -6.06
N VAL A 119 16.19 -18.72 -5.95
CA VAL A 119 15.14 -17.69 -6.01
C VAL A 119 14.38 -17.73 -7.33
N LYS A 120 15.08 -17.86 -8.47
CA LYS A 120 14.45 -18.00 -9.79
C LYS A 120 13.56 -19.24 -9.88
N LYS A 121 14.02 -20.35 -9.31
CA LYS A 121 13.26 -21.60 -9.29
C LYS A 121 11.98 -21.46 -8.44
N GLN A 122 12.09 -20.84 -7.26
CA GLN A 122 10.94 -20.55 -6.41
C GLN A 122 9.95 -19.62 -7.11
N LEU A 123 10.44 -18.56 -7.76
CA LEU A 123 9.60 -17.64 -8.52
C LEU A 123 8.87 -18.33 -9.68
N ALA A 124 9.56 -19.24 -10.39
CA ALA A 124 8.96 -19.99 -11.49
C ALA A 124 7.87 -20.98 -11.04
N SER A 125 7.93 -21.45 -9.78
CA SER A 125 6.93 -22.34 -9.18
C SER A 125 5.85 -21.60 -8.39
N ALA A 126 5.97 -20.28 -8.21
CA ALA A 126 5.00 -19.48 -7.49
C ALA A 126 3.68 -19.36 -8.26
N THR A 127 2.57 -19.28 -7.53
CA THR A 127 1.26 -19.01 -8.11
C THR A 127 1.27 -17.67 -8.83
N HIS A 128 0.75 -17.65 -10.05
CA HIS A 128 0.65 -16.42 -10.81
C HIS A 128 -0.35 -15.46 -10.16
N TYR A 129 -0.04 -14.16 -10.17
CA TYR A 129 -0.86 -13.12 -9.53
C TYR A 129 -2.34 -13.20 -9.91
N ASP A 130 -2.67 -13.45 -11.19
CA ASP A 130 -4.05 -13.56 -11.68
C ASP A 130 -4.83 -14.76 -11.12
N SER A 131 -4.14 -15.71 -10.50
CA SER A 131 -4.73 -16.91 -9.87
C SER A 131 -4.85 -16.80 -8.36
N GLU A 132 -4.29 -15.74 -7.77
CA GLU A 132 -4.40 -15.45 -6.34
C GLU A 132 -5.75 -14.81 -5.99
N GLN A 133 -6.24 -15.11 -4.80
CA GLN A 133 -7.50 -14.55 -4.29
C GLN A 133 -7.21 -13.58 -3.15
N PHE A 134 -7.15 -12.29 -3.48
CA PHE A 134 -6.85 -11.24 -2.50
C PHE A 134 -8.08 -10.70 -1.76
N MET A 135 -9.30 -11.05 -2.18
CA MET A 135 -10.54 -10.52 -1.62
C MET A 135 -10.61 -10.72 -0.10
N ASP A 136 -10.22 -11.90 0.36
CA ASP A 136 -10.21 -12.24 1.79
C ASP A 136 -9.18 -11.42 2.60
N GLU A 137 -8.15 -10.88 1.96
CA GLU A 137 -7.11 -10.06 2.61
C GLU A 137 -7.46 -8.57 2.66
N VAL A 138 -8.31 -8.09 1.74
CA VAL A 138 -8.61 -6.67 1.56
C VAL A 138 -10.01 -6.27 1.97
N SER A 139 -10.98 -7.21 1.95
CA SER A 139 -12.36 -6.93 2.34
C SER A 139 -12.57 -6.96 3.85
N THR A 140 -13.48 -6.14 4.33
CA THR A 140 -13.96 -6.21 5.73
C THR A 140 -14.56 -7.58 6.02
N LYS A 141 -14.49 -8.02 7.27
CA LYS A 141 -15.12 -9.28 7.72
C LYS A 141 -16.46 -9.05 8.41
N GLU A 142 -16.75 -7.80 8.74
CA GLU A 142 -17.94 -7.37 9.44
C GLU A 142 -18.49 -6.11 8.82
N GLU A 143 -19.80 -5.89 8.99
CA GLU A 143 -20.43 -4.64 8.62
C GLU A 143 -19.82 -3.49 9.45
N LYS A 144 -19.47 -2.39 8.75
CA LYS A 144 -19.01 -1.15 9.39
C LYS A 144 -19.95 -0.01 8.96
N ILE A 145 -20.38 0.79 9.94
CA ILE A 145 -21.31 1.89 9.72
C ILE A 145 -20.59 3.20 10.06
N TYR A 146 -20.66 4.16 9.15
CA TYR A 146 -20.08 5.50 9.28
C TYR A 146 -21.17 6.55 9.12
N GLY A 147 -21.33 7.38 10.16
CA GLY A 147 -22.37 8.39 10.21
C GLY A 147 -23.75 7.90 10.65
N SER A 148 -24.70 8.83 10.78
CA SER A 148 -26.05 8.57 11.26
C SER A 148 -27.14 9.18 10.39
N GLU A 149 -26.78 9.68 9.21
CA GLU A 149 -27.70 10.33 8.27
C GLU A 149 -28.80 9.36 7.78
N GLU A 150 -29.95 9.89 7.44
CA GLU A 150 -31.09 9.13 6.97
C GLU A 150 -30.80 8.49 5.60
N GLN A 151 -30.17 9.27 4.71
CA GLN A 151 -29.78 8.79 3.39
C GLN A 151 -28.52 7.90 3.49
N THR A 152 -28.56 6.74 2.87
CA THR A 152 -27.54 5.72 3.06
C THR A 152 -26.97 5.25 1.71
N VAL A 153 -25.65 5.09 1.67
CA VAL A 153 -24.93 4.40 0.59
C VAL A 153 -24.38 3.08 1.16
N VAL A 154 -24.69 1.96 0.53
CA VAL A 154 -24.11 0.66 0.84
C VAL A 154 -22.93 0.43 -0.09
N ILE A 155 -21.77 0.11 0.47
CA ILE A 155 -20.52 -0.17 -0.23
C ILE A 155 -20.19 -1.64 -0.01
N VAL A 156 -20.22 -2.45 -1.08
CA VAL A 156 -19.70 -3.82 -1.02
C VAL A 156 -18.17 -3.72 -1.02
N ASP A 157 -17.55 -4.26 0.02
CA ASP A 157 -16.11 -4.12 0.22
C ASP A 157 -15.32 -5.15 -0.58
N THR A 158 -14.78 -4.71 -1.67
CA THR A 158 -13.82 -5.45 -2.49
C THR A 158 -12.41 -4.86 -2.40
N GLY A 159 -12.06 -4.30 -1.26
CA GLY A 159 -10.86 -3.51 -1.04
C GLY A 159 -11.14 -2.02 -1.21
N ALA A 160 -12.21 -1.51 -0.62
CA ALA A 160 -12.59 -0.10 -0.67
C ALA A 160 -11.56 0.74 0.10
N LYS A 161 -11.08 1.81 -0.56
CA LYS A 161 -10.18 2.79 0.08
C LYS A 161 -10.94 3.67 1.06
N ASN A 162 -10.27 4.07 2.14
CA ASN A 162 -10.81 5.02 3.10
C ASN A 162 -11.30 6.32 2.43
N ALA A 163 -10.64 6.78 1.38
CA ALA A 163 -11.07 7.95 0.60
C ALA A 163 -12.47 7.78 0.00
N ILE A 164 -12.87 6.58 -0.40
CA ILE A 164 -14.23 6.32 -0.93
C ILE A 164 -15.26 6.57 0.19
N ILE A 165 -15.01 6.03 1.37
CA ILE A 165 -15.91 6.19 2.52
C ILE A 165 -15.97 7.65 2.95
N ARG A 166 -14.79 8.33 3.06
CA ARG A 166 -14.73 9.77 3.38
C ARG A 166 -15.53 10.61 2.39
N ASN A 167 -15.41 10.37 1.08
CA ASN A 167 -16.15 11.10 0.06
C ASN A 167 -17.68 10.91 0.20
N VAL A 168 -18.14 9.70 0.52
CA VAL A 168 -19.57 9.44 0.79
C VAL A 168 -20.03 10.22 2.02
N ARG A 169 -19.20 10.28 3.06
CA ARG A 169 -19.48 11.06 4.27
C ARG A 169 -19.50 12.57 4.02
N GLU A 170 -18.53 13.09 3.26
CA GLU A 170 -18.43 14.52 2.92
C GLU A 170 -19.65 15.05 2.15
N ILE A 171 -20.27 14.22 1.32
CA ILE A 171 -21.51 14.62 0.61
C ILE A 171 -22.80 14.41 1.45
N GLY A 172 -22.66 14.07 2.74
CA GLY A 172 -23.75 14.03 3.70
C GLY A 172 -24.56 12.73 3.72
N TYR A 173 -23.97 11.60 3.33
CA TYR A 173 -24.60 10.29 3.40
C TYR A 173 -24.00 9.42 4.51
N ARG A 174 -24.82 8.60 5.12
CA ARG A 174 -24.34 7.46 5.91
C ARG A 174 -23.72 6.43 4.99
N ALA A 175 -22.52 5.94 5.31
CA ALA A 175 -21.88 4.86 4.58
C ALA A 175 -21.98 3.55 5.37
N ILE A 176 -22.41 2.48 4.72
CA ILE A 176 -22.40 1.12 5.27
C ILE A 176 -21.50 0.26 4.40
N LEU A 177 -20.38 -0.16 4.98
CA LEU A 177 -19.42 -1.06 4.34
C LEU A 177 -19.80 -2.50 4.70
N VAL A 178 -20.04 -3.34 3.71
CA VAL A 178 -20.42 -4.74 3.88
C VAL A 178 -19.42 -5.69 3.20
N PRO A 179 -19.20 -6.91 3.73
CA PRO A 179 -18.33 -7.92 3.14
C PRO A 179 -18.70 -8.28 1.70
#